data_b1b66b7c76e5ac15d5f83d4716edee58
#
_entry.id   b1b66b7c76e5ac15d5f83d4716edee58
#
_cell.length_a   1.000
_cell.length_b   1.000
_cell.length_c   1.000
_cell.angle_alpha   90.00
_cell.angle_beta   90.00
_cell.angle_gamma   90.00
#
_symmetry.space_group_name_H-M   'P 1'
#
loop_
_entity.id
_entity.type
_entity.pdbx_description
1 polymer ?
#
loop_
_entity_poly.entity_id
_entity_poly.type
_entity_poly.pdbx_seq_one_letter_code
_entity_poly.pdbx_strand_id
1 'polypeptide(L)'
;MSKPIVAIVGRPNVGKSTLFNVLAGDNISIVKDTPGVTRDRIYADVEWLNHKFTLVDTGGIEPESKDIILSQMRDQAQIAIDTANVIIFITDVRQGLVDADAKVADMLRRSRKPVVLVVNKVDNFDRQMMDVYEFYNLGIGEPHAISASGKLGIGDMLDEVTGYFDPEMENEEESEIPRIAIVGKPNVGKSSLVNKLLGSNRVIVSDIAGTTRDAIDTTIMHNGNEYIFIDTAGLRKKNKIKEELERYSIIRTVSAVERADVVVLLINATEGVTEQDAKIAGIAHERGKGMIIAVNKWDALEKDDKTIYRFTEKVRNTLAYMPYAEL
;
A
#
# COMPACT_ATOMS: atom_id res chain seq x y z
N MET A 1 4.08 6.70 14.62
CA MET A 1 5.26 6.13 13.90
C MET A 1 4.75 5.47 12.63
N SER A 2 5.25 5.86 11.47
CA SER A 2 4.87 5.20 10.21
C SER A 2 5.75 3.95 10.05
N LYS A 3 5.12 2.77 9.87
CA LYS A 3 5.85 1.52 9.65
C LYS A 3 6.41 1.50 8.23
N PRO A 4 7.64 0.99 8.01
CA PRO A 4 8.11 0.70 6.67
C PRO A 4 7.17 -0.25 5.92
N ILE A 5 7.02 -0.05 4.61
CA ILE A 5 6.20 -0.91 3.75
C ILE A 5 7.13 -1.78 2.91
N VAL A 6 6.91 -3.10 2.98
CA VAL A 6 7.62 -4.10 2.17
C VAL A 6 6.64 -4.74 1.21
N ALA A 7 6.90 -4.64 -0.09
CA ALA A 7 6.03 -5.21 -1.12
C ALA A 7 6.64 -6.46 -1.74
N ILE A 8 5.84 -7.52 -1.92
CA ILE A 8 6.25 -8.73 -2.62
C ILE A 8 5.82 -8.64 -4.08
N VAL A 9 6.78 -8.75 -5.00
CA VAL A 9 6.58 -8.72 -6.46
C VAL A 9 7.15 -9.99 -7.08
N GLY A 10 6.49 -10.51 -8.11
CA GLY A 10 6.97 -11.69 -8.83
C GLY A 10 5.88 -12.30 -9.69
N ARG A 11 6.26 -13.26 -10.54
CA ARG A 11 5.33 -13.98 -11.42
C ARG A 11 4.23 -14.72 -10.64
N PRO A 12 3.12 -15.08 -11.28
CA PRO A 12 2.19 -16.06 -10.73
C PRO A 12 2.90 -17.37 -10.37
N ASN A 13 2.45 -18.02 -9.33
CA ASN A 13 2.91 -19.36 -8.90
C ASN A 13 4.38 -19.49 -8.45
N VAL A 14 5.13 -18.38 -8.29
CA VAL A 14 6.49 -18.40 -7.70
C VAL A 14 6.47 -18.55 -6.17
N GLY A 15 5.29 -18.43 -5.54
CA GLY A 15 5.12 -18.60 -4.09
C GLY A 15 4.97 -17.31 -3.30
N LYS A 16 4.54 -16.20 -3.92
CA LYS A 16 4.29 -14.90 -3.23
C LYS A 16 3.37 -15.07 -2.03
N SER A 17 2.18 -15.61 -2.26
CA SER A 17 1.18 -15.79 -1.18
C SER A 17 1.62 -16.83 -0.14
N THR A 18 2.45 -17.79 -0.51
CA THR A 18 3.06 -18.73 0.45
C THR A 18 4.04 -17.97 1.34
N LEU A 19 4.94 -17.18 0.76
CA LEU A 19 5.89 -16.35 1.50
C LEU A 19 5.14 -15.35 2.39
N PHE A 20 4.15 -14.65 1.83
CA PHE A 20 3.30 -13.72 2.58
C PHE A 20 2.67 -14.39 3.81
N ASN A 21 2.04 -15.55 3.63
CA ASN A 21 1.40 -16.27 4.74
C ASN A 21 2.41 -16.76 5.79
N VAL A 22 3.62 -17.15 5.37
CA VAL A 22 4.69 -17.58 6.30
C VAL A 22 5.21 -16.40 7.11
N LEU A 23 5.41 -15.23 6.47
CA LEU A 23 5.90 -14.02 7.14
C LEU A 23 4.82 -13.38 8.03
N ALA A 24 3.58 -13.39 7.59
CA ALA A 24 2.45 -12.91 8.37
C ALA A 24 2.19 -13.80 9.62
N GLY A 25 2.53 -15.10 9.56
CA GLY A 25 2.40 -16.04 10.67
C GLY A 25 1.02 -16.07 11.29
N ASP A 26 0.95 -16.34 12.60
CA ASP A 26 -0.27 -16.20 13.41
C ASP A 26 -0.61 -14.72 13.73
N ASN A 27 0.30 -13.79 13.40
CA ASN A 27 0.13 -12.34 13.49
C ASN A 27 -0.58 -11.73 12.27
N ILE A 28 -1.19 -12.56 11.41
CA ILE A 28 -2.25 -12.03 10.53
C ILE A 28 -3.19 -11.32 11.48
N SER A 29 -3.25 -9.98 11.40
CA SER A 29 -4.16 -9.17 12.21
C SER A 29 -5.47 -9.92 12.28
N ILE A 30 -5.71 -10.57 13.43
CA ILE A 30 -7.02 -11.09 13.73
C ILE A 30 -7.83 -9.82 13.91
N VAL A 31 -8.28 -9.26 12.79
CA VAL A 31 -9.37 -8.32 12.80
C VAL A 31 -10.45 -9.08 13.55
N LYS A 32 -10.59 -8.76 14.84
CA LYS A 32 -11.77 -9.17 15.61
C LYS A 32 -12.95 -8.92 14.68
N ASP A 33 -13.87 -9.88 14.58
CA ASP A 33 -15.04 -9.85 13.71
C ASP A 33 -15.73 -8.46 13.73
N THR A 34 -15.10 -7.51 13.06
CA THR A 34 -15.62 -6.16 12.86
C THR A 34 -16.50 -6.26 11.63
N PRO A 35 -17.83 -6.08 11.76
CA PRO A 35 -18.74 -6.17 10.64
C PRO A 35 -18.28 -5.23 9.51
N GLY A 36 -18.06 -5.76 8.30
CA GLY A 36 -17.64 -5.00 7.13
C GLY A 36 -16.16 -5.07 6.77
N VAL A 37 -15.29 -5.64 7.60
CA VAL A 37 -13.88 -5.87 7.28
C VAL A 37 -13.71 -7.32 6.83
N THR A 38 -13.64 -7.53 5.51
CA THR A 38 -13.36 -8.87 4.95
C THR A 38 -11.87 -9.17 5.06
N ARG A 39 -11.53 -10.44 5.25
CA ARG A 39 -10.16 -11.01 5.27
C ARG A 39 -9.50 -10.94 3.88
N ASP A 40 -9.35 -9.75 3.31
CA ASP A 40 -8.51 -9.59 2.13
C ASP A 40 -7.04 -9.63 2.58
N ARG A 41 -6.36 -10.74 2.33
CA ARG A 41 -4.95 -11.01 2.67
C ARG A 41 -3.99 -10.23 1.76
N ILE A 42 -4.18 -8.90 1.67
CA ILE A 42 -3.37 -8.04 0.80
C ILE A 42 -2.21 -7.42 1.58
N TYR A 43 -2.38 -7.25 2.89
CA TYR A 43 -1.36 -6.69 3.78
C TYR A 43 -1.36 -7.40 5.15
N ALA A 44 -0.22 -7.38 5.81
CA ALA A 44 -0.06 -7.91 7.17
C ALA A 44 1.03 -7.14 7.91
N ASP A 45 0.89 -7.03 9.23
CA ASP A 45 1.97 -6.57 10.09
C ASP A 45 2.94 -7.72 10.35
N VAL A 46 4.22 -7.44 10.14
CA VAL A 46 5.31 -8.37 10.38
C VAL A 46 6.27 -7.76 11.41
N GLU A 47 6.74 -8.59 12.32
CA GLU A 47 7.79 -8.25 13.26
C GLU A 47 8.95 -9.21 13.07
N TRP A 48 10.14 -8.66 12.82
CA TRP A 48 11.38 -9.41 12.72
C TRP A 48 12.43 -8.77 13.63
N LEU A 49 12.90 -9.53 14.60
CA LEU A 49 13.74 -9.01 15.67
C LEU A 49 13.08 -7.79 16.34
N ASN A 50 13.68 -6.60 16.23
CA ASN A 50 13.13 -5.37 16.78
C ASN A 50 12.45 -4.47 15.73
N HIS A 51 12.35 -4.93 14.47
CA HIS A 51 11.79 -4.15 13.37
C HIS A 51 10.34 -4.53 13.11
N LYS A 52 9.47 -3.53 12.99
CA LYS A 52 8.05 -3.69 12.64
C LYS A 52 7.78 -3.05 11.30
N PHE A 53 7.16 -3.80 10.38
CA PHE A 53 6.84 -3.30 9.05
C PHE A 53 5.50 -3.85 8.54
N THR A 54 4.93 -3.18 7.55
CA THR A 54 3.73 -3.65 6.85
C THR A 54 4.13 -4.38 5.58
N LEU A 55 3.83 -5.67 5.52
CA LEU A 55 4.03 -6.51 4.33
C LEU A 55 2.82 -6.41 3.42
N VAL A 56 3.05 -6.27 2.10
CA VAL A 56 2.00 -6.16 1.08
C VAL A 56 2.21 -7.20 0.00
N ASP A 57 1.19 -8.03 -0.27
CA ASP A 57 1.17 -8.93 -1.43
C ASP A 57 0.57 -8.20 -2.63
N THR A 58 1.41 -7.88 -3.63
CA THR A 58 0.94 -7.27 -4.87
C THR A 58 0.32 -8.28 -5.84
N GLY A 59 0.44 -9.58 -5.57
CA GLY A 59 -0.15 -10.66 -6.35
C GLY A 59 -1.56 -11.02 -5.90
N GLY A 60 -2.36 -11.62 -6.78
CA GLY A 60 -3.65 -12.14 -6.36
C GLY A 60 -4.68 -12.37 -7.45
N ILE A 61 -4.34 -12.18 -8.73
CA ILE A 61 -5.18 -12.58 -9.87
C ILE A 61 -4.34 -13.52 -10.73
N GLU A 62 -4.80 -14.74 -10.94
CA GLU A 62 -4.19 -15.66 -11.88
C GLU A 62 -4.63 -15.27 -13.30
N PRO A 63 -3.71 -14.96 -14.21
CA PRO A 63 -4.04 -14.59 -15.57
C PRO A 63 -4.30 -15.83 -16.44
N GLU A 64 -5.27 -15.71 -17.32
CA GLU A 64 -5.62 -16.77 -18.28
C GLU A 64 -4.69 -16.84 -19.50
N SER A 65 -3.84 -15.83 -19.75
CA SER A 65 -2.93 -15.78 -20.91
C SER A 65 -1.55 -15.22 -20.58
N LYS A 66 -0.51 -15.61 -21.38
CA LYS A 66 0.89 -15.19 -21.20
C LYS A 66 1.13 -13.68 -21.39
N ASP A 67 0.40 -13.05 -22.30
CA ASP A 67 0.56 -11.60 -22.55
C ASP A 67 0.00 -10.77 -21.39
N ILE A 68 -1.03 -11.27 -20.71
CA ILE A 68 -1.60 -10.67 -19.52
C ILE A 68 -0.62 -10.80 -18.33
N ILE A 69 0.14 -11.89 -18.21
CA ILE A 69 1.11 -12.12 -17.12
C ILE A 69 2.14 -10.98 -17.06
N LEU A 70 2.75 -10.63 -18.17
CA LEU A 70 3.79 -9.60 -18.20
C LEU A 70 3.22 -8.21 -17.88
N SER A 71 2.01 -7.89 -18.38
CA SER A 71 1.32 -6.64 -18.04
C SER A 71 1.08 -6.54 -16.54
N GLN A 72 0.50 -7.57 -15.95
CA GLN A 72 0.21 -7.62 -14.51
C GLN A 72 1.47 -7.52 -13.65
N MET A 73 2.56 -8.21 -14.04
CA MET A 73 3.82 -8.11 -13.31
C MET A 73 4.39 -6.69 -13.35
N ARG A 74 4.28 -6.00 -14.51
CA ARG A 74 4.71 -4.61 -14.63
C ARG A 74 3.89 -3.69 -13.72
N ASP A 75 2.57 -3.92 -13.70
CA ASP A 75 1.67 -3.14 -12.85
C ASP A 75 1.96 -3.38 -11.36
N GLN A 76 2.17 -4.64 -10.95
CA GLN A 76 2.61 -5.00 -9.60
C GLN A 76 3.94 -4.33 -9.24
N ALA A 77 4.93 -4.38 -10.13
CA ALA A 77 6.23 -3.73 -9.92
C ALA A 77 6.07 -2.21 -9.78
N GLN A 78 5.23 -1.59 -10.63
CA GLN A 78 5.00 -0.15 -10.56
C GLN A 78 4.37 0.27 -9.24
N ILE A 79 3.43 -0.53 -8.70
CA ILE A 79 2.83 -0.23 -7.40
C ILE A 79 3.84 -0.36 -6.28
N ALA A 80 4.61 -1.44 -6.29
CA ALA A 80 5.66 -1.64 -5.31
C ALA A 80 6.66 -0.47 -5.34
N ILE A 81 7.06 -0.01 -6.53
CA ILE A 81 7.93 1.15 -6.71
C ILE A 81 7.28 2.42 -6.13
N ASP A 82 5.98 2.63 -6.37
CA ASP A 82 5.27 3.83 -5.93
C ASP A 82 5.00 3.84 -4.41
N THR A 83 4.86 2.68 -3.78
CA THR A 83 4.31 2.58 -2.41
C THR A 83 5.25 1.98 -1.37
N ALA A 84 6.18 1.12 -1.76
CA ALA A 84 7.04 0.40 -0.82
C ALA A 84 8.35 1.13 -0.50
N ASN A 85 8.87 0.89 0.70
CA ASN A 85 10.22 1.29 1.11
C ASN A 85 11.25 0.27 0.63
N VAL A 86 10.91 -1.04 0.71
CA VAL A 86 11.73 -2.15 0.24
C VAL A 86 10.86 -3.09 -0.60
N ILE A 87 11.42 -3.66 -1.65
CA ILE A 87 10.74 -4.60 -2.55
C ILE A 87 11.39 -5.97 -2.44
N ILE A 88 10.61 -6.99 -2.14
CA ILE A 88 11.01 -8.40 -2.26
C ILE A 88 10.63 -8.85 -3.67
N PHE A 89 11.62 -9.11 -4.52
CA PHE A 89 11.40 -9.67 -5.85
C PHE A 89 11.62 -11.18 -5.82
N ILE A 90 10.52 -11.94 -5.87
CA ILE A 90 10.52 -13.38 -5.72
C ILE A 90 10.46 -14.09 -7.09
N THR A 91 11.35 -15.05 -7.30
CA THR A 91 11.48 -15.91 -8.47
C THR A 91 11.37 -17.40 -8.07
N ASP A 92 11.44 -18.32 -9.02
CA ASP A 92 11.27 -19.76 -8.81
C ASP A 92 12.46 -20.52 -9.41
N VAL A 93 13.28 -21.18 -8.56
CA VAL A 93 14.46 -21.97 -8.99
C VAL A 93 14.08 -23.07 -9.95
N ARG A 94 12.91 -23.69 -9.79
CA ARG A 94 12.49 -24.84 -10.62
C ARG A 94 12.18 -24.46 -12.06
N GLN A 95 11.80 -23.20 -12.30
CA GLN A 95 11.51 -22.69 -13.64
C GLN A 95 12.72 -22.01 -14.28
N GLY A 96 13.76 -21.74 -13.49
CA GLY A 96 14.93 -21.00 -13.91
C GLY A 96 14.60 -19.53 -14.24
N LEU A 97 15.59 -18.85 -14.80
CA LEU A 97 15.48 -17.46 -15.24
C LEU A 97 14.65 -17.35 -16.52
N VAL A 98 13.60 -16.51 -16.52
CA VAL A 98 12.76 -16.27 -17.69
C VAL A 98 12.73 -14.79 -18.07
N ASP A 99 12.42 -14.49 -19.35
CA ASP A 99 12.36 -13.12 -19.89
C ASP A 99 11.45 -12.17 -19.09
N ALA A 100 10.39 -12.69 -18.52
CA ALA A 100 9.47 -11.90 -17.70
C ALA A 100 10.13 -11.40 -16.42
N ASP A 101 10.96 -12.23 -15.78
CA ASP A 101 11.73 -11.84 -14.59
C ASP A 101 12.77 -10.77 -14.95
N ALA A 102 13.47 -10.93 -16.07
CA ALA A 102 14.47 -9.97 -16.56
C ALA A 102 13.86 -8.59 -16.85
N LYS A 103 12.65 -8.54 -17.44
CA LYS A 103 11.95 -7.29 -17.73
C LYS A 103 11.51 -6.55 -16.47
N VAL A 104 11.03 -7.28 -15.47
CA VAL A 104 10.64 -6.69 -14.18
C VAL A 104 11.88 -6.24 -13.41
N ALA A 105 12.94 -7.05 -13.40
CA ALA A 105 14.22 -6.68 -12.80
C ALA A 105 14.79 -5.37 -13.37
N ASP A 106 14.67 -5.15 -14.70
CA ASP A 106 15.07 -3.89 -15.33
C ASP A 106 14.27 -2.68 -14.83
N MET A 107 12.95 -2.84 -14.63
CA MET A 107 12.10 -1.79 -14.03
C MET A 107 12.51 -1.48 -12.59
N LEU A 108 12.74 -2.52 -11.80
CA LEU A 108 13.13 -2.38 -10.40
C LEU A 108 14.50 -1.70 -10.26
N ARG A 109 15.48 -2.07 -11.06
CA ARG A 109 16.79 -1.39 -11.09
C ARG A 109 16.70 0.10 -11.39
N ARG A 110 15.84 0.47 -12.37
CA ARG A 110 15.64 1.88 -12.75
C ARG A 110 14.95 2.70 -11.68
N SER A 111 14.17 2.08 -10.81
CA SER A 111 13.46 2.77 -9.74
C SER A 111 14.37 3.28 -8.63
N ARG A 112 15.57 2.71 -8.48
CA ARG A 112 16.50 2.96 -7.38
C ARG A 112 15.95 2.65 -5.99
N LYS A 113 14.83 1.96 -5.89
CA LYS A 113 14.31 1.44 -4.61
C LYS A 113 15.19 0.26 -4.17
N PRO A 114 15.37 0.05 -2.86
CA PRO A 114 15.95 -1.17 -2.34
C PRO A 114 15.16 -2.40 -2.79
N VAL A 115 15.84 -3.37 -3.37
CA VAL A 115 15.23 -4.62 -3.86
C VAL A 115 16.02 -5.80 -3.32
N VAL A 116 15.34 -6.70 -2.63
CA VAL A 116 15.89 -7.98 -2.17
C VAL A 116 15.45 -9.07 -3.15
N LEU A 117 16.42 -9.67 -3.84
CA LEU A 117 16.16 -10.75 -4.78
C LEU A 117 16.01 -12.08 -4.06
N VAL A 118 14.88 -12.74 -4.24
CA VAL A 118 14.56 -14.00 -3.59
C VAL A 118 14.32 -15.09 -4.63
N VAL A 119 15.04 -16.20 -4.49
CA VAL A 119 14.89 -17.41 -5.31
C VAL A 119 14.21 -18.47 -4.44
N ASN A 120 12.93 -18.69 -4.69
CA ASN A 120 12.09 -19.59 -3.91
C ASN A 120 12.06 -21.02 -4.47
N LYS A 121 11.51 -21.93 -3.67
CA LYS A 121 11.38 -23.36 -3.93
C LYS A 121 12.72 -24.10 -3.96
N VAL A 122 13.72 -23.56 -3.25
CA VAL A 122 15.00 -24.23 -2.99
C VAL A 122 14.80 -25.18 -1.82
N ASP A 123 14.31 -26.38 -2.12
CA ASP A 123 14.03 -27.38 -1.07
C ASP A 123 15.27 -28.20 -0.70
N ASN A 124 16.31 -28.18 -1.55
CA ASN A 124 17.60 -28.81 -1.31
C ASN A 124 18.71 -27.85 -1.69
N PHE A 125 19.26 -27.16 -0.70
CA PHE A 125 20.32 -26.16 -0.88
C PHE A 125 21.57 -26.74 -1.54
N ASP A 126 22.03 -27.94 -1.11
CA ASP A 126 23.25 -28.54 -1.65
C ASP A 126 23.18 -28.81 -3.15
N ARG A 127 22.00 -29.14 -3.67
CA ARG A 127 21.82 -29.48 -5.09
C ARG A 127 21.42 -28.28 -5.96
N GLN A 128 20.69 -27.32 -5.40
CA GLN A 128 20.05 -26.26 -6.17
C GLN A 128 20.81 -24.92 -6.12
N MET A 129 21.87 -24.79 -5.31
CA MET A 129 22.63 -23.54 -5.23
C MET A 129 23.24 -23.10 -6.57
N MET A 130 23.65 -24.06 -7.41
CA MET A 130 24.17 -23.74 -8.74
C MET A 130 23.10 -23.06 -9.61
N ASP A 131 21.85 -23.53 -9.51
CA ASP A 131 20.70 -22.94 -10.22
C ASP A 131 20.35 -21.56 -9.67
N VAL A 132 20.52 -21.34 -8.34
CA VAL A 132 20.31 -20.03 -7.70
C VAL A 132 21.28 -18.99 -8.23
N TYR A 133 22.53 -19.37 -8.49
CA TYR A 133 23.55 -18.42 -9.02
C TYR A 133 23.21 -17.89 -10.40
N GLU A 134 22.37 -18.56 -11.20
CA GLU A 134 21.89 -18.03 -12.47
C GLU A 134 21.15 -16.71 -12.31
N PHE A 135 20.48 -16.49 -11.18
CA PHE A 135 19.68 -15.29 -10.91
C PHE A 135 20.53 -14.03 -10.65
N TYR A 136 21.86 -14.14 -10.45
CA TYR A 136 22.74 -12.97 -10.49
C TYR A 136 22.67 -12.20 -11.83
N ASN A 137 22.28 -12.88 -12.92
CA ASN A 137 22.09 -12.25 -14.23
C ASN A 137 20.96 -11.20 -14.25
N LEU A 138 20.09 -11.17 -13.22
CA LEU A 138 19.09 -10.11 -13.05
C LEU A 138 19.71 -8.77 -12.65
N GLY A 139 20.90 -8.76 -12.06
CA GLY A 139 21.64 -7.55 -11.71
C GLY A 139 20.95 -6.66 -10.68
N ILE A 140 20.25 -7.27 -9.71
CA ILE A 140 19.56 -6.58 -8.62
C ILE A 140 20.08 -6.95 -7.22
N GLY A 141 21.25 -7.49 -7.12
CA GLY A 141 21.87 -7.88 -5.87
C GLY A 141 22.09 -9.38 -5.74
N GLU A 142 22.40 -9.81 -4.54
CA GLU A 142 22.61 -11.21 -4.20
C GLU A 142 21.27 -11.96 -4.15
N PRO A 143 21.15 -13.14 -4.80
CA PRO A 143 19.94 -13.94 -4.72
C PRO A 143 19.86 -14.72 -3.41
N HIS A 144 18.84 -14.46 -2.59
CA HIS A 144 18.54 -15.22 -1.39
C HIS A 144 17.80 -16.51 -1.73
N ALA A 145 18.43 -17.64 -1.51
CA ALA A 145 17.81 -18.94 -1.66
C ALA A 145 16.84 -19.21 -0.49
N ILE A 146 15.57 -19.46 -0.78
CA ILE A 146 14.58 -19.80 0.24
C ILE A 146 13.71 -21.01 -0.16
N SER A 147 13.16 -21.68 0.82
CA SER A 147 11.96 -22.52 0.65
C SER A 147 10.85 -21.93 1.52
N ALA A 148 9.94 -21.16 0.91
CA ALA A 148 8.83 -20.57 1.65
C ALA A 148 7.94 -21.62 2.32
N SER A 149 7.65 -22.73 1.63
CA SER A 149 6.88 -23.86 2.18
C SER A 149 7.62 -24.58 3.30
N GLY A 150 8.95 -24.72 3.17
CA GLY A 150 9.83 -25.37 4.17
C GLY A 150 10.28 -24.43 5.28
N LYS A 151 9.97 -23.12 5.20
CA LYS A 151 10.45 -22.06 6.11
C LYS A 151 11.98 -22.00 6.24
N LEU A 152 12.70 -22.27 5.15
CA LEU A 152 14.16 -22.28 5.11
C LEU A 152 14.70 -21.01 4.44
N GLY A 153 15.83 -20.48 4.91
CA GLY A 153 16.51 -19.32 4.35
C GLY A 153 15.80 -17.97 4.54
N ILE A 154 14.72 -17.92 5.31
CA ILE A 154 13.88 -16.74 5.49
C ILE A 154 14.57 -15.70 6.40
N GLY A 155 15.35 -16.15 7.39
CA GLY A 155 16.02 -15.25 8.33
C GLY A 155 17.00 -14.31 7.64
N ASP A 156 17.93 -14.85 6.85
CA ASP A 156 18.95 -14.07 6.15
C ASP A 156 18.31 -13.07 5.16
N MET A 157 17.22 -13.49 4.49
CA MET A 157 16.43 -12.60 3.63
C MET A 157 15.81 -11.44 4.43
N LEU A 158 15.23 -11.71 5.61
CA LEU A 158 14.63 -10.69 6.46
C LEU A 158 15.66 -9.74 7.06
N ASP A 159 16.85 -10.24 7.40
CA ASP A 159 17.96 -9.41 7.87
C ASP A 159 18.37 -8.40 6.78
N GLU A 160 18.44 -8.81 5.51
CA GLU A 160 18.69 -7.87 4.42
C GLU A 160 17.54 -6.89 4.22
N VAL A 161 16.28 -7.35 4.24
CA VAL A 161 15.11 -6.47 4.12
C VAL A 161 15.11 -5.38 5.19
N THR A 162 15.32 -5.77 6.45
CA THR A 162 15.32 -4.83 7.58
C THR A 162 16.55 -3.93 7.59
N GLY A 163 17.66 -4.40 7.05
CA GLY A 163 18.88 -3.60 6.86
C GLY A 163 18.70 -2.36 5.96
N TYR A 164 17.68 -2.36 5.11
CA TYR A 164 17.32 -1.20 4.29
C TYR A 164 16.36 -0.22 4.99
N PHE A 165 15.90 -0.52 6.20
CA PHE A 165 15.03 0.42 6.91
C PHE A 165 15.84 1.61 7.41
N ASP A 166 15.31 2.80 7.19
CA ASP A 166 15.91 4.03 7.69
C ASP A 166 15.75 4.08 9.21
N PRO A 167 16.84 4.12 9.99
CA PRO A 167 16.76 4.24 11.46
C PRO A 167 15.98 5.47 11.94
N GLU A 168 15.92 6.52 11.11
CA GLU A 168 15.13 7.70 11.44
C GLU A 168 13.62 7.46 11.26
N MET A 169 13.19 6.50 10.44
CA MET A 169 11.76 6.11 10.35
C MET A 169 11.27 5.40 11.61
N GLU A 170 12.16 4.68 12.30
CA GLU A 170 11.83 3.99 13.55
C GLU A 170 11.86 4.93 14.76
N ASN A 171 12.65 6.01 14.67
CA ASN A 171 12.86 7.01 15.72
C ASN A 171 12.24 8.37 15.37
N GLU A 172 11.30 8.45 14.42
CA GLU A 172 10.63 9.73 14.12
C GLU A 172 10.07 10.33 15.43
N GLU A 173 10.73 11.38 15.91
CA GLU A 173 10.08 12.35 16.80
C GLU A 173 8.80 12.79 16.10
N GLU A 174 7.69 12.80 16.82
CA GLU A 174 6.38 13.19 16.27
C GLU A 174 6.56 14.52 15.54
N SER A 175 6.45 14.49 14.21
CA SER A 175 6.47 15.72 13.41
C SER A 175 5.32 16.59 13.90
N GLU A 176 5.61 17.82 14.31
CA GLU A 176 4.58 18.79 14.72
C GLU A 176 3.64 19.15 13.56
N ILE A 177 4.01 18.82 12.31
CA ILE A 177 3.23 19.11 11.10
C ILE A 177 2.28 17.93 10.82
N PRO A 178 0.95 18.11 10.94
CA PRO A 178 -0.03 17.06 10.70
C PRO A 178 0.02 16.55 9.26
N ARG A 179 0.07 15.22 9.10
CA ARG A 179 0.05 14.51 7.83
C ARG A 179 -1.37 14.02 7.53
N ILE A 180 -1.91 14.39 6.38
CA ILE A 180 -3.30 14.13 6.01
C ILE A 180 -3.35 13.25 4.76
N ALA A 181 -4.04 12.10 4.85
CA ALA A 181 -4.34 11.26 3.71
C ALA A 181 -5.81 11.42 3.27
N ILE A 182 -6.05 11.61 1.97
CA ILE A 182 -7.40 11.59 1.40
C ILE A 182 -7.62 10.26 0.72
N VAL A 183 -8.50 9.45 1.28
CA VAL A 183 -8.80 8.09 0.86
C VAL A 183 -10.26 7.92 0.44
N GLY A 184 -10.61 6.81 -0.19
CA GLY A 184 -11.95 6.50 -0.65
C GLY A 184 -11.91 5.81 -2.01
N LYS A 185 -13.06 5.32 -2.47
CA LYS A 185 -13.21 4.60 -3.73
C LYS A 185 -12.77 5.40 -4.96
N PRO A 186 -12.50 4.75 -6.10
CA PRO A 186 -12.37 5.44 -7.37
C PRO A 186 -13.58 6.33 -7.67
N ASN A 187 -13.36 7.48 -8.31
CA ASN A 187 -14.39 8.41 -8.78
C ASN A 187 -15.27 9.09 -7.69
N VAL A 188 -14.96 8.95 -6.41
CA VAL A 188 -15.66 9.69 -5.34
C VAL A 188 -15.32 11.19 -5.30
N GLY A 189 -14.29 11.62 -6.04
CA GLY A 189 -13.90 13.03 -6.15
C GLY A 189 -12.64 13.42 -5.38
N LYS A 190 -11.79 12.48 -4.96
CA LYS A 190 -10.52 12.76 -4.25
C LYS A 190 -9.65 13.78 -4.97
N SER A 191 -9.35 13.53 -6.24
CA SER A 191 -8.52 14.45 -7.06
C SER A 191 -9.15 15.83 -7.21
N SER A 192 -10.48 15.90 -7.32
CA SER A 192 -11.21 17.16 -7.40
C SER A 192 -11.10 17.96 -6.10
N LEU A 193 -11.22 17.26 -4.96
CA LEU A 193 -11.07 17.88 -3.65
C LEU A 193 -9.64 18.41 -3.46
N VAL A 194 -8.63 17.58 -3.72
CA VAL A 194 -7.21 17.98 -3.63
C VAL A 194 -6.92 19.19 -4.51
N ASN A 195 -7.34 19.16 -5.80
CA ASN A 195 -7.12 20.26 -6.72
C ASN A 195 -7.83 21.55 -6.26
N LYS A 196 -9.02 21.42 -5.65
CA LYS A 196 -9.75 22.59 -5.12
C LYS A 196 -9.06 23.17 -3.89
N LEU A 197 -8.56 22.33 -2.99
CA LEU A 197 -7.79 22.76 -1.81
C LEU A 197 -6.50 23.48 -2.23
N LEU A 198 -5.73 22.85 -3.13
CA LEU A 198 -4.46 23.40 -3.61
C LEU A 198 -4.61 24.65 -4.49
N GLY A 199 -5.72 24.79 -5.21
CA GLY A 199 -6.04 25.96 -6.06
C GLY A 199 -6.78 27.09 -5.32
N SER A 200 -6.99 26.97 -4.01
CA SER A 200 -7.68 28.04 -3.26
C SER A 200 -6.73 29.16 -2.90
N ASN A 201 -7.18 30.42 -3.03
CA ASN A 201 -6.39 31.63 -2.69
C ASN A 201 -5.99 31.73 -1.21
N ARG A 202 -6.45 30.81 -0.36
CA ARG A 202 -6.17 30.71 1.08
C ARG A 202 -5.10 29.68 1.44
N VAL A 203 -4.56 28.99 0.44
CA VAL A 203 -3.58 27.92 0.61
C VAL A 203 -2.35 28.28 -0.21
N ILE A 204 -1.21 28.33 0.45
CA ILE A 204 0.09 28.50 -0.20
C ILE A 204 0.72 27.13 -0.29
N VAL A 205 1.00 26.66 -1.51
CA VAL A 205 1.77 25.43 -1.73
C VAL A 205 3.24 25.77 -1.51
N SER A 206 3.89 25.10 -0.57
CA SER A 206 5.31 25.27 -0.32
C SER A 206 6.11 24.38 -1.27
N ASP A 207 6.89 24.97 -2.16
CA ASP A 207 7.85 24.28 -3.02
C ASP A 207 9.24 24.12 -2.33
N ILE A 208 9.30 24.15 -1.01
CA ILE A 208 10.56 24.00 -0.29
C ILE A 208 11.04 22.56 -0.46
N ALA A 209 12.00 22.39 -1.38
CA ALA A 209 12.72 21.15 -1.56
C ALA A 209 13.49 20.82 -0.26
N GLY A 210 13.11 19.70 0.39
CA GLY A 210 13.80 19.21 1.59
C GLY A 210 12.90 18.92 2.80
N THR A 211 11.63 19.38 2.82
CA THR A 211 10.67 19.07 3.89
C THR A 211 9.79 17.87 3.57
N THR A 212 9.76 17.42 2.31
CA THR A 212 9.03 16.23 1.89
C THR A 212 10.04 15.15 1.48
N ARG A 213 10.16 14.09 2.26
CA ARG A 213 10.98 12.90 1.94
C ARG A 213 10.52 12.18 0.66
N ASP A 214 9.27 12.41 0.24
CA ASP A 214 8.69 11.82 -0.96
C ASP A 214 8.21 12.92 -1.93
N ALA A 215 8.67 12.87 -3.17
CA ALA A 215 8.24 13.74 -4.27
C ALA A 215 6.73 13.65 -4.61
N ILE A 216 5.97 12.87 -3.84
CA ILE A 216 4.57 12.54 -4.04
C ILE A 216 3.66 13.35 -3.10
N ASP A 217 4.21 13.90 -2.01
CA ASP A 217 3.48 14.66 -1.00
C ASP A 217 3.46 16.15 -1.33
N THR A 218 2.50 16.87 -0.74
CA THR A 218 2.39 18.31 -0.93
C THR A 218 2.20 19.01 0.41
N THR A 219 3.12 19.88 0.76
CA THR A 219 2.99 20.77 1.94
C THR A 219 2.12 21.96 1.59
N ILE A 220 1.18 22.28 2.46
CA ILE A 220 0.31 23.44 2.33
C ILE A 220 0.31 24.27 3.61
N MET A 221 0.19 25.58 3.45
CA MET A 221 -0.04 26.54 4.54
C MET A 221 -1.49 27.01 4.53
N HIS A 222 -2.18 26.90 5.65
CA HIS A 222 -3.54 27.43 5.82
C HIS A 222 -3.68 28.12 7.19
N ASN A 223 -4.04 29.39 7.17
CA ASN A 223 -4.18 30.24 8.37
C ASN A 223 -2.93 30.24 9.29
N GLY A 224 -1.74 30.19 8.69
CA GLY A 224 -0.48 30.18 9.44
C GLY A 224 -0.03 28.80 9.96
N ASN A 225 -0.82 27.74 9.75
CA ASN A 225 -0.47 26.37 10.09
C ASN A 225 -0.05 25.59 8.85
N GLU A 226 0.94 24.73 9.02
CA GLU A 226 1.44 23.82 8.00
C GLU A 226 0.74 22.46 8.07
N TYR A 227 0.49 21.86 6.89
CA TYR A 227 -0.09 20.52 6.73
C TYR A 227 0.58 19.79 5.58
N ILE A 228 0.79 18.50 5.69
CA ILE A 228 1.32 17.66 4.62
C ILE A 228 0.20 16.77 4.09
N PHE A 229 -0.13 16.93 2.81
CA PHE A 229 -1.07 16.03 2.12
C PHE A 229 -0.30 14.91 1.44
N ILE A 230 -0.59 13.68 1.84
CA ILE A 230 0.09 12.46 1.40
C ILE A 230 -0.45 11.98 0.05
N ASP A 231 0.45 11.47 -0.81
CA ASP A 231 0.16 10.85 -2.12
C ASP A 231 -0.64 11.75 -3.08
N THR A 232 -0.44 13.05 -3.05
CA THR A 232 -1.16 13.98 -3.92
C THR A 232 -0.82 13.82 -5.40
N ALA A 233 0.40 13.40 -5.76
CA ALA A 233 0.80 13.16 -7.14
C ALA A 233 0.06 11.97 -7.76
N GLY A 234 -0.19 10.90 -6.99
CA GLY A 234 -1.04 9.78 -7.39
C GLY A 234 -2.48 10.21 -7.66
N LEU A 235 -2.98 11.18 -6.89
CA LEU A 235 -4.31 11.76 -7.07
C LEU A 235 -4.40 12.74 -8.27
N ARG A 236 -3.29 13.41 -8.64
CA ARG A 236 -3.23 14.36 -9.76
C ARG A 236 -3.11 13.68 -11.13
N LYS A 237 -2.38 12.57 -11.22
CA LYS A 237 -2.24 11.82 -12.48
C LYS A 237 -3.56 11.10 -12.77
N LYS A 238 -4.32 11.56 -13.77
CA LYS A 238 -5.47 10.82 -14.32
C LYS A 238 -4.95 9.53 -14.96
N ASN A 239 -4.89 8.46 -14.19
CA ASN A 239 -4.54 7.16 -14.76
C ASN A 239 -5.70 6.61 -15.56
N LYS A 240 -5.45 6.38 -16.86
CA LYS A 240 -6.33 5.72 -17.84
C LYS A 240 -6.36 4.19 -17.65
N ILE A 241 -6.25 3.65 -16.45
CA ILE A 241 -6.20 2.22 -16.22
C ILE A 241 -7.55 1.75 -15.69
N LYS A 242 -8.20 0.86 -16.45
CA LYS A 242 -9.52 0.27 -16.18
C LYS A 242 -9.39 -0.94 -15.24
N GLU A 243 -10.42 -1.16 -14.45
CA GLU A 243 -10.92 -2.39 -13.77
C GLU A 243 -10.00 -3.30 -12.91
N GLU A 244 -8.71 -3.38 -13.09
CA GLU A 244 -7.78 -4.03 -12.11
C GLU A 244 -7.53 -3.17 -10.86
N LEU A 245 -8.25 -2.08 -10.75
CA LEU A 245 -8.06 -0.91 -9.90
C LEU A 245 -8.39 -1.11 -8.41
N GLU A 246 -9.16 -2.14 -8.02
CA GLU A 246 -9.58 -2.24 -6.62
C GLU A 246 -8.42 -2.56 -5.68
N ARG A 247 -7.60 -3.57 -6.01
CA ARG A 247 -6.43 -3.94 -5.19
C ARG A 247 -5.38 -2.84 -5.16
N TYR A 248 -5.12 -2.21 -6.30
CA TYR A 248 -4.24 -1.05 -6.41
C TYR A 248 -4.69 0.10 -5.51
N SER A 249 -6.00 0.35 -5.49
CA SER A 249 -6.59 1.36 -4.61
C SER A 249 -6.37 1.02 -3.14
N ILE A 250 -6.48 -0.27 -2.75
CA ILE A 250 -6.29 -0.71 -1.37
C ILE A 250 -4.83 -0.58 -0.95
N ILE A 251 -3.87 -1.03 -1.76
CA ILE A 251 -2.43 -0.95 -1.44
C ILE A 251 -2.00 0.51 -1.26
N ARG A 252 -2.40 1.39 -2.17
CA ARG A 252 -2.14 2.83 -2.04
C ARG A 252 -2.82 3.42 -0.81
N THR A 253 -4.03 2.97 -0.51
CA THR A 253 -4.75 3.39 0.70
C THR A 253 -3.99 2.97 1.96
N VAL A 254 -3.51 1.73 2.04
CA VAL A 254 -2.69 1.24 3.16
C VAL A 254 -1.43 2.11 3.30
N SER A 255 -0.70 2.33 2.20
CA SER A 255 0.50 3.17 2.20
C SER A 255 0.21 4.60 2.66
N ALA A 256 -0.87 5.21 2.18
CA ALA A 256 -1.24 6.56 2.58
C ALA A 256 -1.66 6.63 4.06
N VAL A 257 -2.43 5.65 4.52
CA VAL A 257 -2.89 5.55 5.92
C VAL A 257 -1.72 5.33 6.88
N GLU A 258 -0.75 4.47 6.54
CA GLU A 258 0.45 4.27 7.38
C GLU A 258 1.19 5.58 7.67
N ARG A 259 1.32 6.43 6.66
CA ARG A 259 2.08 7.68 6.71
C ARG A 259 1.30 8.86 7.27
N ALA A 260 -0.03 8.75 7.40
CA ALA A 260 -0.91 9.82 7.86
C ALA A 260 -1.07 9.83 9.37
N ASP A 261 -1.38 11.00 9.93
CA ASP A 261 -1.89 11.18 11.28
C ASP A 261 -3.41 11.25 11.26
N VAL A 262 -3.97 11.88 10.22
CA VAL A 262 -5.41 12.03 10.00
C VAL A 262 -5.78 11.53 8.61
N VAL A 263 -6.84 10.73 8.56
CA VAL A 263 -7.39 10.17 7.32
C VAL A 263 -8.74 10.81 7.01
N VAL A 264 -8.88 11.38 5.82
CA VAL A 264 -10.13 11.91 5.30
C VAL A 264 -10.73 10.87 4.35
N LEU A 265 -11.75 10.15 4.81
CA LEU A 265 -12.51 9.20 3.99
C LEU A 265 -13.57 9.93 3.18
N LEU A 266 -13.43 9.92 1.85
CA LEU A 266 -14.37 10.55 0.95
C LEU A 266 -15.43 9.55 0.46
N ILE A 267 -16.70 9.81 0.74
CA ILE A 267 -17.85 8.98 0.38
C ILE A 267 -18.70 9.69 -0.67
N ASN A 268 -19.24 8.94 -1.64
CA ASN A 268 -20.18 9.47 -2.63
C ASN A 268 -21.60 9.50 -2.05
N ALA A 269 -22.21 10.68 -1.93
CA ALA A 269 -23.56 10.87 -1.38
C ALA A 269 -24.63 10.04 -2.14
N THR A 270 -24.49 9.92 -3.48
CA THR A 270 -25.50 9.23 -4.31
C THR A 270 -25.47 7.69 -4.15
N GLU A 271 -24.33 7.13 -3.74
CA GLU A 271 -24.16 5.69 -3.49
C GLU A 271 -24.36 5.33 -2.02
N GLY A 272 -24.14 6.30 -1.12
CA GLY A 272 -24.07 6.08 0.31
C GLY A 272 -22.81 5.34 0.73
N VAL A 273 -22.78 4.86 1.96
CA VAL A 273 -21.66 4.06 2.50
C VAL A 273 -21.73 2.65 1.91
N THR A 274 -20.62 2.18 1.36
CA THR A 274 -20.49 0.84 0.79
C THR A 274 -19.51 -0.01 1.61
N GLU A 275 -19.49 -1.32 1.33
CA GLU A 275 -18.53 -2.25 1.97
C GLU A 275 -17.07 -1.83 1.72
N GLN A 276 -16.76 -1.30 0.55
CA GLN A 276 -15.42 -0.81 0.24
C GLN A 276 -15.03 0.42 1.07
N ASP A 277 -15.98 1.34 1.31
CA ASP A 277 -15.76 2.47 2.20
C ASP A 277 -15.54 2.00 3.64
N ALA A 278 -16.30 1.00 4.09
CA ALA A 278 -16.12 0.39 5.41
C ALA A 278 -14.76 -0.31 5.56
N LYS A 279 -14.28 -1.01 4.52
CA LYS A 279 -12.94 -1.61 4.51
C LYS A 279 -11.84 -0.55 4.65
N ILE A 280 -11.92 0.53 3.88
CA ILE A 280 -10.96 1.64 3.95
C ILE A 280 -10.96 2.28 5.33
N ALA A 281 -12.15 2.49 5.88
CA ALA A 281 -12.33 3.02 7.23
C ALA A 281 -11.71 2.09 8.28
N GLY A 282 -11.92 0.78 8.13
CA GLY A 282 -11.35 -0.25 9.01
C GLY A 282 -9.83 -0.21 9.06
N ILE A 283 -9.16 -0.05 7.91
CA ILE A 283 -7.70 0.08 7.84
C ILE A 283 -7.22 1.27 8.70
N ALA A 284 -7.85 2.43 8.57
CA ALA A 284 -7.48 3.61 9.34
C ALA A 284 -7.75 3.45 10.84
N HIS A 285 -8.85 2.80 11.19
CA HIS A 285 -9.20 2.49 12.58
C HIS A 285 -8.17 1.56 13.24
N GLU A 286 -7.79 0.47 12.57
CA GLU A 286 -6.79 -0.48 13.04
C GLU A 286 -5.42 0.16 13.26
N ARG A 287 -5.09 1.18 12.44
CA ARG A 287 -3.85 1.95 12.55
C ARG A 287 -3.93 3.08 13.61
N GLY A 288 -5.04 3.21 14.31
CA GLY A 288 -5.24 4.23 15.34
C GLY A 288 -5.20 5.66 14.82
N LYS A 289 -5.55 5.88 13.54
CA LYS A 289 -5.48 7.19 12.91
C LYS A 289 -6.71 8.05 13.25
N GLY A 290 -6.52 9.37 13.33
CA GLY A 290 -7.63 10.32 13.35
C GLY A 290 -8.49 10.16 12.08
N MET A 291 -9.82 10.28 12.19
CA MET A 291 -10.70 10.03 11.05
C MET A 291 -11.71 11.16 10.87
N ILE A 292 -11.78 11.64 9.63
CA ILE A 292 -12.83 12.55 9.15
C ILE A 292 -13.57 11.85 8.00
N ILE A 293 -14.88 11.78 8.07
CA ILE A 293 -15.74 11.25 7.02
C ILE A 293 -16.31 12.42 6.22
N ALA A 294 -15.91 12.57 4.97
CA ALA A 294 -16.38 13.66 4.12
C ALA A 294 -17.33 13.10 3.04
N VAL A 295 -18.56 13.60 3.02
CA VAL A 295 -19.59 13.19 2.06
C VAL A 295 -19.58 14.13 0.87
N ASN A 296 -19.11 13.64 -0.28
CA ASN A 296 -18.99 14.40 -1.51
C ASN A 296 -20.16 14.19 -2.47
N LYS A 297 -20.29 15.05 -3.48
CA LYS A 297 -21.39 15.07 -4.46
C LYS A 297 -22.77 15.22 -3.79
N TRP A 298 -22.81 15.93 -2.67
CA TRP A 298 -24.03 16.19 -1.92
C TRP A 298 -25.06 16.99 -2.73
N ASP A 299 -24.58 17.78 -3.69
CA ASP A 299 -25.38 18.55 -4.66
C ASP A 299 -26.16 17.65 -5.63
N ALA A 300 -25.66 16.45 -5.94
CA ALA A 300 -26.29 15.49 -6.83
C ALA A 300 -27.41 14.65 -6.19
N LEU A 301 -27.62 14.79 -4.88
CA LEU A 301 -28.64 14.04 -4.15
C LEU A 301 -29.95 14.83 -4.06
N GLU A 302 -31.07 14.19 -4.35
CA GLU A 302 -32.38 14.75 -4.01
C GLU A 302 -32.57 14.81 -2.49
N LYS A 303 -32.91 15.98 -1.97
CA LYS A 303 -32.88 16.28 -0.54
C LYS A 303 -34.19 16.79 -0.02
N ASP A 304 -34.57 16.33 1.17
CA ASP A 304 -35.59 16.91 2.04
C ASP A 304 -34.96 17.33 3.39
N ASP A 305 -35.72 17.94 4.26
CA ASP A 305 -35.27 18.44 5.57
C ASP A 305 -34.69 17.34 6.46
N LYS A 306 -35.00 16.06 6.21
CA LYS A 306 -34.55 14.91 6.99
C LYS A 306 -33.42 14.13 6.34
N THR A 307 -33.02 14.48 5.10
CA THR A 307 -32.02 13.74 4.33
C THR A 307 -30.69 13.67 5.05
N ILE A 308 -30.21 14.76 5.64
CA ILE A 308 -28.94 14.80 6.37
C ILE A 308 -28.97 13.88 7.59
N TYR A 309 -30.07 13.84 8.32
CA TYR A 309 -30.21 13.00 9.52
C TYR A 309 -30.20 11.51 9.15
N ARG A 310 -30.98 11.12 8.14
CA ARG A 310 -31.03 9.73 7.64
C ARG A 310 -29.67 9.29 7.09
N PHE A 311 -28.99 10.17 6.38
CA PHE A 311 -27.66 9.85 5.84
C PHE A 311 -26.63 9.69 6.96
N THR A 312 -26.61 10.61 7.92
CA THR A 312 -25.74 10.53 9.10
C THR A 312 -25.98 9.25 9.90
N GLU A 313 -27.25 8.92 10.16
CA GLU A 313 -27.62 7.68 10.86
C GLU A 313 -27.12 6.44 10.11
N LYS A 314 -27.29 6.38 8.78
CA LYS A 314 -26.79 5.28 7.95
C LYS A 314 -25.28 5.16 8.03
N VAL A 315 -24.53 6.28 7.95
CA VAL A 315 -23.07 6.30 8.08
C VAL A 315 -22.68 5.78 9.47
N ARG A 316 -23.28 6.29 10.53
CA ARG A 316 -22.98 5.90 11.92
C ARG A 316 -23.27 4.43 12.18
N ASN A 317 -24.37 3.89 11.63
CA ASN A 317 -24.72 2.47 11.78
C ASN A 317 -23.72 1.57 11.03
N THR A 318 -23.31 1.95 9.80
CA THR A 318 -22.36 1.16 9.01
C THR A 318 -20.95 1.19 9.60
N LEU A 319 -20.54 2.34 10.16
CA LEU A 319 -19.22 2.57 10.75
C LEU A 319 -19.30 2.66 12.28
N ALA A 320 -20.14 1.82 12.89
CA ALA A 320 -20.41 1.86 14.34
C ALA A 320 -19.18 1.65 15.23
N TYR A 321 -18.13 1.02 14.69
CA TYR A 321 -16.85 0.82 15.36
C TYR A 321 -15.99 2.09 15.44
N MET A 322 -16.40 3.20 14.77
CA MET A 322 -15.70 4.48 14.78
C MET A 322 -16.61 5.63 15.24
N PRO A 323 -17.14 5.63 16.47
CA PRO A 323 -18.02 6.70 16.97
C PRO A 323 -17.29 8.05 17.07
N TYR A 324 -15.96 8.06 17.15
CA TYR A 324 -15.11 9.23 17.27
C TYR A 324 -14.91 9.98 15.92
N ALA A 325 -15.22 9.35 14.78
CA ALA A 325 -15.00 9.97 13.47
C ALA A 325 -15.94 11.16 13.27
N GLU A 326 -15.37 12.31 12.88
CA GLU A 326 -16.15 13.50 12.50
C GLU A 326 -16.81 13.29 11.13
N LEU A 327 -18.05 13.81 10.94
CA LEU A 327 -18.83 13.68 9.72
C LEU A 327 -19.26 15.05 9.22
#